data_c1df72384b262062401559c85cb22998
#
_entry.id   c1df72384b262062401559c85cb22998
#
_cell.length_a   1.000
_cell.length_b   1.000
_cell.length_c   1.000
_cell.angle_alpha   90.00
_cell.angle_beta   90.00
_cell.angle_gamma   90.00
#
_symmetry.space_group_name_H-M   'P 1'
#
loop_
_entity.id
_entity.type
_entity.pdbx_description
1 polymer ?
#
loop_
_entity_poly.entity_id
_entity_poly.type
_entity_poly.pdbx_seq_one_letter_code
_entity_poly.pdbx_strand_id
1 'polypeptide(L)'
;MTDNDDVPAFARHLVNLAASRLGAETLSCSDDFFAPMGRMLQDHDPVFIPDKFDDHGKWMDGWESRRRRGGGHDHVIVRLGTRGVIRGLDIDTRHFTGNYPPGASLEAADAPVGTRPEELQWREILGATDLGPDSHHYLEISDDTPATHLRLNIFPDGGVARLRVYGEPLPDWNRMDENTPAELSAITNGGRIAGFNDAHYGNPWVILTDGRGVNMGDGWETRRRREPGNDWILVRLGAPGVIEKIEVDTAHFKGNYPDRCSVQAALVEGLDDAALSGQAGDWPELLSPSKLEMDAQHFFEADALDDVGAVNCLRLNIFPDGGVSRFRVFGKPQR
;
A
#
# COMPACT_ATOMS: atom_id res chain seq x y z
N MET A 1 -1.16 22.99 5.99
CA MET A 1 -1.54 22.70 4.60
C MET A 1 -0.24 22.79 3.82
N THR A 2 0.48 21.70 3.73
CA THR A 2 1.65 21.60 2.86
C THR A 2 1.12 21.30 1.47
N ASP A 3 1.55 22.09 0.47
CA ASP A 3 1.12 22.01 -0.90
C ASP A 3 1.24 20.57 -1.43
N ASN A 4 0.10 19.99 -1.76
CA ASN A 4 -0.01 18.65 -2.36
C ASN A 4 0.45 18.65 -3.83
N ASP A 5 0.89 19.80 -4.35
CA ASP A 5 1.25 19.97 -5.76
C ASP A 5 2.66 19.45 -6.11
N ASP A 6 3.55 19.28 -5.12
CA ASP A 6 4.93 18.82 -5.35
C ASP A 6 5.08 17.28 -5.35
N VAL A 7 4.03 16.53 -4.91
CA VAL A 7 4.06 15.07 -4.91
C VAL A 7 3.57 14.56 -6.27
N PRO A 8 4.36 13.76 -7.00
CA PRO A 8 3.98 13.28 -8.33
C PRO A 8 2.78 12.32 -8.29
N ALA A 9 2.07 12.22 -9.42
CA ALA A 9 0.86 11.43 -9.53
C ALA A 9 1.06 9.96 -9.11
N PHE A 10 2.19 9.35 -9.48
CA PHE A 10 2.48 7.96 -9.10
C PHE A 10 2.56 7.78 -7.57
N ALA A 11 3.13 8.74 -6.84
CA ALA A 11 3.24 8.65 -5.38
C ALA A 11 1.91 8.92 -4.65
N ARG A 12 0.95 9.58 -5.32
CA ARG A 12 -0.39 9.85 -4.77
C ARG A 12 -1.38 8.73 -5.02
N HIS A 13 -1.22 8.00 -6.14
CA HIS A 13 -2.26 7.10 -6.64
C HIS A 13 -1.85 5.62 -6.70
N LEU A 14 -0.55 5.33 -6.69
CA LEU A 14 -0.06 3.95 -6.75
C LEU A 14 0.31 3.41 -5.38
N VAL A 15 0.31 2.11 -5.28
CA VAL A 15 0.65 1.38 -4.05
C VAL A 15 2.16 1.41 -3.81
N ASN A 16 2.58 1.63 -2.56
CA ASN A 16 3.97 1.42 -2.17
C ASN A 16 4.25 -0.08 -2.02
N LEU A 17 4.81 -0.70 -3.06
CA LEU A 17 5.14 -2.13 -3.09
C LEU A 17 6.22 -2.52 -2.06
N ALA A 18 7.00 -1.55 -1.56
CA ALA A 18 8.01 -1.74 -0.53
C ALA A 18 7.49 -1.46 0.90
N ALA A 19 6.18 -1.28 1.08
CA ALA A 19 5.61 -1.06 2.39
C ALA A 19 5.75 -2.30 3.29
N SER A 20 6.27 -2.13 4.51
CA SER A 20 6.44 -3.24 5.46
C SER A 20 5.10 -3.89 5.84
N ARG A 21 4.02 -3.13 5.90
CA ARG A 21 2.67 -3.65 6.15
C ARG A 21 2.13 -4.55 5.03
N LEU A 22 2.67 -4.46 3.81
CA LEU A 22 2.36 -5.39 2.71
C LEU A 22 3.28 -6.62 2.71
N GLY A 23 4.14 -6.77 3.70
CA GLY A 23 5.08 -7.87 3.81
C GLY A 23 6.41 -7.63 3.09
N ALA A 24 6.73 -6.40 2.69
CA ALA A 24 8.06 -6.08 2.19
C ALA A 24 9.10 -6.18 3.30
N GLU A 25 10.27 -6.69 2.95
CA GLU A 25 11.37 -6.87 3.89
C GLU A 25 12.74 -6.62 3.25
N THR A 26 13.69 -6.18 4.04
CA THR A 26 15.10 -6.12 3.65
C THR A 26 15.73 -7.49 3.87
N LEU A 27 16.40 -8.05 2.86
CA LEU A 27 17.00 -9.39 2.91
C LEU A 27 18.47 -9.35 3.33
N SER A 28 19.22 -8.39 2.82
CA SER A 28 20.65 -8.22 3.10
C SER A 28 21.12 -6.83 2.70
N CYS A 29 22.24 -6.40 3.26
CA CYS A 29 22.95 -5.18 2.87
C CYS A 29 24.44 -5.37 2.97
N SER A 30 25.20 -4.43 2.40
CA SER A 30 26.67 -4.40 2.54
C SER A 30 27.11 -3.94 3.92
N ASP A 31 26.40 -2.99 4.51
CA ASP A 31 26.67 -2.44 5.86
C ASP A 31 25.41 -1.71 6.39
N ASP A 32 25.09 -1.90 7.67
CA ASP A 32 24.00 -1.22 8.38
C ASP A 32 24.38 -0.89 9.84
N PHE A 33 25.68 -0.64 10.06
CA PHE A 33 26.24 -0.48 11.38
C PHE A 33 25.61 0.68 12.16
N PHE A 34 25.39 1.85 11.54
CA PHE A 34 24.82 3.00 12.26
C PHE A 34 23.31 2.93 12.41
N ALA A 35 22.60 2.40 11.40
CA ALA A 35 21.15 2.22 11.50
C ALA A 35 20.69 1.02 10.68
N PRO A 36 19.89 0.09 11.29
CA PRO A 36 19.46 -1.14 10.65
C PRO A 36 18.67 -0.89 9.36
N MET A 37 18.98 -1.64 8.31
CA MET A 37 18.38 -1.52 6.98
C MET A 37 16.85 -1.57 6.98
N GLY A 38 16.22 -2.36 7.85
CA GLY A 38 14.76 -2.51 7.90
C GLY A 38 14.00 -1.23 8.27
N ARG A 39 14.66 -0.24 8.91
CA ARG A 39 14.01 1.02 9.28
C ARG A 39 13.54 1.83 8.06
N MET A 40 14.22 1.73 6.91
CA MET A 40 13.85 2.49 5.72
C MET A 40 12.54 2.05 5.06
N LEU A 41 11.99 0.87 5.43
CA LEU A 41 10.71 0.37 4.90
C LEU A 41 9.50 0.68 5.80
N GLN A 42 9.70 1.42 6.91
CA GLN A 42 8.61 1.79 7.81
C GLN A 42 7.56 2.63 7.09
N ASP A 43 6.28 2.39 7.39
CA ASP A 43 5.16 3.06 6.72
C ASP A 43 5.02 4.53 7.13
N HIS A 44 5.36 4.86 8.38
CA HIS A 44 5.30 6.23 8.89
C HIS A 44 6.44 7.10 8.35
N ASP A 45 6.26 8.41 8.38
CA ASP A 45 7.31 9.36 8.06
C ASP A 45 8.49 9.24 9.01
N PRO A 46 9.74 9.51 8.54
CA PRO A 46 10.90 9.43 9.40
C PRO A 46 10.83 10.48 10.51
N VAL A 47 11.24 10.08 11.70
CA VAL A 47 11.27 10.96 12.87
C VAL A 47 12.71 11.29 13.26
N PHE A 48 12.94 12.54 13.68
CA PHE A 48 14.21 12.99 14.22
C PHE A 48 14.08 13.29 15.71
N ILE A 49 14.90 12.62 16.53
CA ILE A 49 14.93 12.82 17.98
C ILE A 49 16.30 13.41 18.34
N PRO A 50 16.39 14.72 18.70
CA PRO A 50 17.63 15.45 18.83
C PRO A 50 18.67 14.82 19.76
N ASP A 51 18.26 14.33 20.91
CA ASP A 51 19.17 13.85 21.96
C ASP A 51 19.17 12.32 22.12
N LYS A 52 18.65 11.60 21.10
CA LYS A 52 18.69 10.13 21.11
C LYS A 52 19.97 9.60 20.50
N PHE A 53 20.63 8.75 21.26
CA PHE A 53 21.83 7.99 20.85
C PHE A 53 21.62 6.51 21.16
N ASP A 54 22.32 5.65 20.46
CA ASP A 54 22.44 4.23 20.74
C ASP A 54 23.93 3.83 20.80
N ASP A 55 24.21 2.53 20.89
CA ASP A 55 25.59 2.02 21.02
C ASP A 55 26.45 2.28 19.78
N HIS A 56 25.85 2.67 18.66
CA HIS A 56 26.52 2.95 17.38
C HIS A 56 26.64 4.43 17.08
N GLY A 57 26.08 5.32 17.91
CA GLY A 57 26.18 6.76 17.76
C GLY A 57 24.83 7.49 17.79
N LYS A 58 24.71 8.55 16.97
CA LYS A 58 23.45 9.28 16.83
C LYS A 58 22.37 8.37 16.23
N TRP A 59 21.25 8.23 16.95
CA TRP A 59 20.14 7.42 16.44
C TRP A 59 19.46 8.11 15.24
N MET A 60 19.36 7.40 14.14
CA MET A 60 18.66 7.83 12.92
C MET A 60 17.52 6.88 12.57
N ASP A 61 16.40 7.45 12.10
CA ASP A 61 15.24 6.69 11.66
C ASP A 61 15.31 6.40 10.16
N GLY A 62 16.16 5.43 9.82
CA GLY A 62 16.42 4.99 8.45
C GLY A 62 17.49 3.91 8.43
N TRP A 63 17.98 3.57 7.24
CA TRP A 63 19.18 2.75 7.03
C TRP A 63 20.40 3.67 6.93
N GLU A 64 21.51 3.34 7.63
CA GLU A 64 22.76 4.10 7.54
C GLU A 64 23.97 3.18 7.60
N SER A 65 24.81 3.25 6.57
CA SER A 65 26.08 2.55 6.47
C SER A 65 27.24 3.37 7.00
N ARG A 66 28.35 2.71 7.33
CA ARG A 66 29.61 3.37 7.69
C ARG A 66 30.24 4.06 6.49
N ARG A 67 31.01 5.11 6.77
CA ARG A 67 31.83 5.78 5.77
C ARG A 67 32.78 4.79 5.08
N ARG A 68 32.59 4.61 3.77
CA ARG A 68 33.45 3.78 2.92
C ARG A 68 34.75 4.50 2.60
N ARG A 69 35.87 3.92 2.98
CA ARG A 69 37.23 4.49 2.72
C ARG A 69 37.94 3.83 1.55
N GLY A 70 37.40 2.74 1.02
CA GLY A 70 37.87 2.05 -0.19
C GLY A 70 36.99 2.38 -1.37
N GLY A 71 37.30 1.82 -2.55
CA GLY A 71 36.44 1.92 -3.71
C GLY A 71 35.13 1.11 -3.55
N GLY A 72 34.19 1.30 -4.49
CA GLY A 72 32.89 0.64 -4.53
C GLY A 72 31.78 1.46 -3.88
N HIS A 73 30.66 0.81 -3.58
CA HIS A 73 29.46 1.44 -3.05
C HIS A 73 28.74 0.48 -2.09
N ASP A 74 27.84 1.02 -1.29
CA ASP A 74 26.97 0.23 -0.45
C ASP A 74 25.65 -0.07 -1.14
N HIS A 75 25.01 -1.16 -0.70
CA HIS A 75 23.74 -1.59 -1.25
C HIS A 75 22.88 -2.31 -0.22
N VAL A 76 21.57 -2.35 -0.49
CA VAL A 76 20.60 -3.15 0.25
C VAL A 76 19.69 -3.88 -0.73
N ILE A 77 19.33 -5.12 -0.40
CA ILE A 77 18.38 -5.94 -1.16
C ILE A 77 17.05 -5.99 -0.43
N VAL A 78 16.00 -5.66 -1.14
CA VAL A 78 14.61 -5.62 -0.65
C VAL A 78 13.78 -6.61 -1.43
N ARG A 79 13.02 -7.44 -0.73
CA ARG A 79 11.89 -8.18 -1.29
C ARG A 79 10.64 -7.30 -1.19
N LEU A 80 9.95 -7.09 -2.30
CA LEU A 80 8.69 -6.37 -2.33
C LEU A 80 7.57 -7.16 -1.63
N GLY A 81 6.58 -6.47 -1.09
CA GLY A 81 5.42 -7.08 -0.46
C GLY A 81 4.53 -7.83 -1.46
N THR A 82 4.53 -7.41 -2.71
CA THR A 82 3.88 -8.10 -3.83
C THR A 82 4.68 -7.90 -5.11
N ARG A 83 4.55 -8.84 -6.04
CA ARG A 83 5.06 -8.71 -7.41
C ARG A 83 4.31 -7.59 -8.12
N GLY A 84 5.00 -6.73 -8.85
CA GLY A 84 4.35 -5.63 -9.57
C GLY A 84 5.25 -4.93 -10.58
N VAL A 85 4.65 -4.04 -11.38
CA VAL A 85 5.36 -3.12 -12.27
C VAL A 85 5.63 -1.83 -11.52
N ILE A 86 6.90 -1.44 -11.45
CA ILE A 86 7.33 -0.24 -10.73
C ILE A 86 7.16 0.97 -11.66
N ARG A 87 6.53 2.04 -11.16
CA ARG A 87 6.29 3.29 -11.89
C ARG A 87 7.06 4.47 -11.34
N GLY A 88 7.48 4.38 -10.10
CA GLY A 88 8.26 5.45 -9.50
C GLY A 88 8.79 5.09 -8.13
N LEU A 89 9.72 5.90 -7.66
CA LEU A 89 10.40 5.76 -6.38
C LEU A 89 10.35 7.06 -5.60
N ASP A 90 10.45 6.95 -4.30
CA ASP A 90 10.89 8.02 -3.41
C ASP A 90 12.08 7.51 -2.60
N ILE A 91 13.27 8.05 -2.87
CA ILE A 91 14.45 7.86 -2.05
C ILE A 91 14.52 9.05 -1.10
N ASP A 92 14.04 8.87 0.11
CA ASP A 92 13.91 9.91 1.12
C ASP A 92 15.18 10.00 1.96
N THR A 93 15.85 11.14 1.92
CA THR A 93 17.05 11.44 2.71
C THR A 93 16.76 12.38 3.88
N ARG A 94 15.50 12.64 4.23
CA ARG A 94 15.13 13.53 5.33
C ARG A 94 15.88 13.18 6.62
N HIS A 95 16.33 14.20 7.31
CA HIS A 95 17.15 14.14 8.51
C HIS A 95 18.62 13.70 8.30
N PHE A 96 19.00 13.25 7.11
CA PHE A 96 20.38 12.98 6.74
C PHE A 96 20.97 14.20 6.03
N THR A 97 21.47 15.16 6.81
CA THR A 97 21.96 16.47 6.30
C THR A 97 23.41 16.43 5.84
N GLY A 98 24.26 15.62 6.48
CA GLY A 98 25.68 15.52 6.17
C GLY A 98 26.15 14.10 5.84
N ASN A 99 25.30 13.14 6.07
CA ASN A 99 25.55 11.70 5.93
C ASN A 99 24.60 11.03 4.93
N TYR A 100 23.94 11.82 4.08
CA TYR A 100 23.16 11.29 2.96
C TYR A 100 24.08 10.75 1.86
N PRO A 101 23.65 9.79 1.03
CA PRO A 101 24.41 9.34 -0.13
C PRO A 101 24.31 10.39 -1.26
N PRO A 102 25.44 10.87 -1.82
CA PRO A 102 25.41 11.81 -2.96
C PRO A 102 24.71 11.28 -4.21
N GLY A 103 24.56 9.97 -4.34
CA GLY A 103 23.86 9.37 -5.48
C GLY A 103 23.35 7.97 -5.19
N ALA A 104 22.42 7.50 -6.02
CA ALA A 104 21.88 6.16 -5.96
C ALA A 104 21.57 5.60 -7.35
N SER A 105 21.47 4.27 -7.46
CA SER A 105 20.90 3.56 -8.60
C SER A 105 20.01 2.42 -8.12
N LEU A 106 19.15 1.90 -9.00
CA LEU A 106 18.25 0.80 -8.66
C LEU A 106 18.29 -0.31 -9.70
N GLU A 107 18.38 -1.52 -9.19
CA GLU A 107 18.23 -2.73 -9.97
C GLU A 107 17.01 -3.52 -9.49
N ALA A 108 16.37 -4.23 -10.40
CA ALA A 108 15.22 -5.08 -10.13
C ALA A 108 15.47 -6.52 -10.55
N ALA A 109 14.80 -7.45 -9.88
CA ALA A 109 14.75 -8.85 -10.28
C ALA A 109 13.31 -9.39 -10.11
N ASP A 110 12.90 -10.29 -11.01
CA ASP A 110 11.64 -11.02 -10.91
C ASP A 110 11.94 -12.49 -10.66
N ALA A 111 11.65 -12.99 -9.47
CA ALA A 111 11.99 -14.32 -9.03
C ALA A 111 10.93 -14.92 -8.09
N PRO A 112 10.80 -16.25 -8.00
CA PRO A 112 9.92 -16.89 -7.04
C PRO A 112 10.22 -16.50 -5.57
N VAL A 113 9.19 -16.52 -4.74
CA VAL A 113 9.35 -16.34 -3.29
C VAL A 113 10.31 -17.39 -2.72
N GLY A 114 11.27 -16.95 -1.90
CA GLY A 114 12.29 -17.80 -1.31
C GLY A 114 13.55 -17.97 -2.15
N THR A 115 13.65 -17.32 -3.32
CA THR A 115 14.91 -17.24 -4.06
C THR A 115 15.95 -16.49 -3.22
N ARG A 116 17.15 -17.06 -3.10
CA ARG A 116 18.22 -16.46 -2.31
C ARG A 116 18.80 -15.22 -3.03
N PRO A 117 19.25 -14.19 -2.29
CA PRO A 117 19.76 -12.95 -2.87
C PRO A 117 20.88 -13.16 -3.92
N GLU A 118 21.75 -14.13 -3.72
CA GLU A 118 22.85 -14.46 -4.63
C GLU A 118 22.42 -15.16 -5.92
N GLU A 119 21.18 -15.64 -6.01
CA GLU A 119 20.63 -16.32 -7.19
C GLU A 119 19.81 -15.35 -8.07
N LEU A 120 19.53 -14.13 -7.56
CA LEU A 120 18.73 -13.14 -8.26
C LEU A 120 19.45 -12.60 -9.50
N GLN A 121 18.70 -12.51 -10.61
CA GLN A 121 19.20 -11.95 -11.86
C GLN A 121 18.80 -10.47 -11.94
N TRP A 122 19.76 -9.60 -11.76
CA TRP A 122 19.55 -8.17 -11.68
C TRP A 122 19.52 -7.50 -13.05
N ARG A 123 18.61 -6.54 -13.24
CA ARG A 123 18.60 -5.59 -14.33
C ARG A 123 18.51 -4.17 -13.77
N GLU A 124 19.25 -3.25 -14.35
CA GLU A 124 19.17 -1.84 -13.98
C GLU A 124 17.82 -1.27 -14.46
N ILE A 125 17.09 -0.58 -13.58
CA ILE A 125 15.83 0.11 -13.87
C ILE A 125 15.93 1.62 -13.59
N LEU A 126 16.95 2.05 -12.85
CA LEU A 126 17.33 3.43 -12.64
C LEU A 126 18.85 3.52 -12.63
N GLY A 127 19.42 4.26 -13.58
CA GLY A 127 20.85 4.58 -13.61
C GLY A 127 21.26 5.50 -12.46
N ALA A 128 22.57 5.70 -12.31
CA ALA A 128 23.09 6.56 -11.25
C ALA A 128 22.49 7.97 -11.33
N THR A 129 21.85 8.39 -10.24
CA THR A 129 21.14 9.66 -10.11
C THR A 129 21.63 10.39 -8.86
N ASP A 130 21.81 11.70 -8.96
CA ASP A 130 22.24 12.54 -7.84
C ASP A 130 21.12 12.64 -6.79
N LEU A 131 21.51 12.59 -5.52
CA LEU A 131 20.66 12.85 -4.38
C LEU A 131 21.16 14.08 -3.61
N GLY A 132 20.22 14.75 -2.94
CA GLY A 132 20.50 15.88 -2.03
C GLY A 132 20.30 15.51 -0.56
N PRO A 133 20.70 16.37 0.37
CA PRO A 133 20.44 16.20 1.78
C PRO A 133 18.99 16.53 2.13
N ASP A 134 18.46 15.89 3.17
CA ASP A 134 17.22 16.27 3.87
C ASP A 134 16.03 16.52 2.93
N SER A 135 15.80 15.62 1.97
CA SER A 135 14.79 15.82 0.93
C SER A 135 14.18 14.52 0.39
N HIS A 136 13.01 14.64 -0.22
CA HIS A 136 12.43 13.62 -1.06
C HIS A 136 13.05 13.62 -2.46
N HIS A 137 13.25 12.45 -3.04
CA HIS A 137 13.70 12.29 -4.43
C HIS A 137 12.70 11.38 -5.15
N TYR A 138 11.72 12.02 -5.79
CA TYR A 138 10.73 11.34 -6.61
C TYR A 138 11.29 11.07 -8.00
N LEU A 139 11.44 9.82 -8.38
CA LEU A 139 12.08 9.37 -9.61
C LEU A 139 11.12 8.46 -10.39
N GLU A 140 10.80 8.82 -11.61
CA GLU A 140 9.95 8.02 -12.49
C GLU A 140 10.71 6.80 -13.03
N ILE A 141 10.02 5.68 -13.16
CA ILE A 141 10.54 4.43 -13.72
C ILE A 141 9.70 4.06 -14.94
N SER A 142 10.36 3.87 -16.08
CA SER A 142 9.73 3.50 -17.35
C SER A 142 9.85 2.02 -17.70
N ASP A 143 10.44 1.19 -16.84
CA ASP A 143 10.54 -0.26 -17.03
C ASP A 143 9.19 -0.93 -16.76
N ASP A 144 8.59 -1.55 -17.79
CA ASP A 144 7.33 -2.28 -17.68
C ASP A 144 7.50 -3.74 -17.21
N THR A 145 8.74 -4.18 -16.99
CA THR A 145 9.00 -5.55 -16.55
C THR A 145 8.68 -5.71 -15.06
N PRO A 146 7.86 -6.69 -14.68
CA PRO A 146 7.55 -6.92 -13.28
C PRO A 146 8.78 -7.21 -12.42
N ALA A 147 8.67 -6.90 -11.13
CA ALA A 147 9.70 -7.16 -10.15
C ALA A 147 9.11 -7.73 -8.86
N THR A 148 9.90 -8.56 -8.19
CA THR A 148 9.67 -9.07 -6.83
C THR A 148 10.74 -8.61 -5.86
N HIS A 149 11.92 -8.23 -6.37
CA HIS A 149 13.08 -7.81 -5.60
C HIS A 149 13.72 -6.57 -6.18
N LEU A 150 14.32 -5.78 -5.30
CA LEU A 150 15.09 -4.59 -5.65
C LEU A 150 16.46 -4.63 -4.99
N ARG A 151 17.47 -4.04 -5.67
CA ARG A 151 18.75 -3.67 -5.07
C ARG A 151 18.94 -2.18 -5.21
N LEU A 152 18.86 -1.48 -4.08
CA LEU A 152 19.22 -0.07 -4.00
C LEU A 152 20.72 0.03 -3.76
N ASN A 153 21.43 0.65 -4.68
CA ASN A 153 22.83 1.01 -4.55
C ASN A 153 22.95 2.47 -4.16
N ILE A 154 23.82 2.79 -3.20
CA ILE A 154 24.10 4.16 -2.76
C ILE A 154 25.58 4.47 -2.93
N PHE A 155 25.92 5.67 -3.40
CA PHE A 155 27.29 6.02 -3.81
C PHE A 155 27.86 7.16 -2.98
N PRO A 156 29.01 6.96 -2.27
CA PRO A 156 29.65 5.68 -1.99
C PRO A 156 29.02 4.96 -0.80
N ASP A 157 28.44 5.70 0.15
CA ASP A 157 27.85 5.31 1.42
C ASP A 157 26.85 6.37 1.90
N GLY A 158 26.16 6.14 3.00
CA GLY A 158 25.32 7.15 3.62
C GLY A 158 24.05 6.59 4.24
N GLY A 159 23.08 7.48 4.48
CA GLY A 159 21.82 7.17 5.10
C GLY A 159 20.62 7.47 4.23
N VAL A 160 19.65 6.56 4.24
CA VAL A 160 18.34 6.66 3.57
C VAL A 160 17.25 6.52 4.63
N ALA A 161 16.46 7.58 4.82
CA ALA A 161 15.37 7.58 5.79
C ALA A 161 14.26 6.62 5.39
N ARG A 162 13.78 6.73 4.14
CA ARG A 162 12.75 5.83 3.60
C ARG A 162 13.04 5.49 2.14
N LEU A 163 12.69 4.27 1.77
CA LEU A 163 12.55 3.83 0.39
C LEU A 163 11.07 3.49 0.15
N ARG A 164 10.43 4.22 -0.72
CA ARG A 164 9.08 3.90 -1.19
C ARG A 164 9.12 3.56 -2.67
N VAL A 165 8.41 2.50 -3.04
CA VAL A 165 8.41 1.95 -4.40
C VAL A 165 6.98 1.89 -4.89
N TYR A 166 6.61 2.84 -5.71
CA TYR A 166 5.24 2.99 -6.19
C TYR A 166 5.03 2.19 -7.47
N GLY A 167 3.99 1.37 -7.50
CA GLY A 167 3.73 0.53 -8.66
C GLY A 167 2.36 -0.12 -8.67
N GLU A 168 2.16 -0.92 -9.69
CA GLU A 168 0.94 -1.66 -9.98
C GLU A 168 1.14 -3.13 -9.56
N PRO A 169 0.44 -3.64 -8.53
CA PRO A 169 0.49 -5.05 -8.18
C PRO A 169 0.08 -5.94 -9.34
N LEU A 170 0.80 -7.03 -9.55
CA LEU A 170 0.53 -8.05 -10.57
C LEU A 170 0.46 -9.43 -9.92
N PRO A 171 -0.67 -9.78 -9.29
CA PRO A 171 -0.85 -11.09 -8.70
C PRO A 171 -0.89 -12.18 -9.79
N ASP A 172 -0.34 -13.34 -9.48
CA ASP A 172 -0.45 -14.51 -10.36
C ASP A 172 -1.72 -15.31 -9.98
N TRP A 173 -2.84 -14.94 -10.58
CA TRP A 173 -4.13 -15.59 -10.36
C TRP A 173 -4.12 -17.08 -10.68
N ASN A 174 -3.19 -17.57 -11.55
CA ASN A 174 -3.09 -18.98 -11.91
C ASN A 174 -2.47 -19.84 -10.80
N ARG A 175 -1.77 -19.21 -9.83
CA ARG A 175 -1.21 -19.91 -8.67
C ARG A 175 -2.15 -19.96 -7.48
N MET A 176 -3.27 -19.26 -7.53
CA MET A 176 -4.28 -19.31 -6.47
C MET A 176 -5.08 -20.60 -6.57
N ASP A 177 -5.41 -21.18 -5.42
CA ASP A 177 -6.24 -22.38 -5.34
C ASP A 177 -7.65 -22.07 -5.86
N GLU A 178 -8.09 -22.81 -6.88
CA GLU A 178 -9.42 -22.63 -7.50
C GLU A 178 -10.59 -22.94 -6.56
N ASN A 179 -10.33 -23.71 -5.50
CA ASN A 179 -11.35 -24.11 -4.53
C ASN A 179 -11.49 -23.16 -3.34
N THR A 180 -10.54 -22.23 -3.19
CA THR A 180 -10.55 -21.25 -2.10
C THR A 180 -10.83 -19.86 -2.68
N PRO A 181 -11.88 -19.15 -2.20
CA PRO A 181 -12.14 -17.78 -2.63
C PRO A 181 -10.92 -16.88 -2.38
N ALA A 182 -10.46 -16.18 -3.41
CA ALA A 182 -9.37 -15.23 -3.31
C ALA A 182 -9.89 -13.88 -2.78
N GLU A 183 -9.08 -13.17 -2.01
CA GLU A 183 -9.40 -11.80 -1.61
C GLU A 183 -9.18 -10.85 -2.79
N LEU A 184 -10.25 -10.55 -3.53
CA LEU A 184 -10.21 -9.74 -4.76
C LEU A 184 -9.97 -8.25 -4.47
N SER A 185 -10.28 -7.79 -3.25
CA SER A 185 -10.08 -6.42 -2.81
C SER A 185 -8.70 -6.13 -2.27
N ALA A 186 -7.90 -7.15 -1.93
CA ALA A 186 -6.58 -6.93 -1.34
C ALA A 186 -5.68 -6.08 -2.25
N ILE A 187 -4.97 -5.12 -1.65
CA ILE A 187 -3.99 -4.29 -2.37
C ILE A 187 -2.93 -5.15 -3.05
N THR A 188 -2.45 -6.19 -2.37
CA THR A 188 -1.46 -7.14 -2.90
C THR A 188 -1.98 -7.93 -4.10
N ASN A 189 -3.29 -8.00 -4.26
CA ASN A 189 -3.97 -8.62 -5.40
C ASN A 189 -4.45 -7.60 -6.45
N GLY A 190 -4.04 -6.34 -6.34
CA GLY A 190 -4.41 -5.29 -7.28
C GLY A 190 -5.68 -4.53 -6.94
N GLY A 191 -6.30 -4.81 -5.78
CA GLY A 191 -7.42 -4.03 -5.25
C GLY A 191 -7.00 -2.60 -4.93
N ARG A 192 -7.86 -1.62 -5.16
CA ARG A 192 -7.57 -0.22 -4.89
C ARG A 192 -8.83 0.61 -4.62
N ILE A 193 -8.64 1.70 -3.91
CA ILE A 193 -9.69 2.70 -3.73
C ILE A 193 -9.81 3.51 -5.02
N ALA A 194 -11.05 3.63 -5.53
CA ALA A 194 -11.37 4.40 -6.74
C ALA A 194 -12.04 5.75 -6.44
N GLY A 195 -12.56 5.93 -5.23
CA GLY A 195 -13.17 7.18 -4.81
C GLY A 195 -13.90 7.07 -3.47
N PHE A 196 -14.24 8.20 -2.90
CA PHE A 196 -15.01 8.30 -1.65
C PHE A 196 -15.64 9.68 -1.56
N ASN A 197 -16.70 9.84 -0.78
CA ASN A 197 -17.30 11.16 -0.57
C ASN A 197 -16.72 11.92 0.62
N ASP A 198 -16.19 11.22 1.63
CA ASP A 198 -15.47 11.82 2.75
C ASP A 198 -14.40 10.87 3.29
N ALA A 199 -13.27 11.44 3.71
CA ALA A 199 -12.21 10.77 4.45
C ALA A 199 -11.54 11.81 5.35
N HIS A 200 -11.91 11.83 6.61
CA HIS A 200 -11.45 12.86 7.54
C HIS A 200 -10.25 12.41 8.36
N TYR A 201 -10.23 11.15 8.77
CA TYR A 201 -9.14 10.54 9.51
C TYR A 201 -8.69 9.24 8.81
N GLY A 202 -7.40 8.95 8.98
CA GLY A 202 -6.78 7.79 8.36
C GLY A 202 -6.58 7.95 6.85
N ASN A 203 -6.02 6.92 6.26
CA ASN A 203 -5.88 6.83 4.81
C ASN A 203 -6.84 5.76 4.29
N PRO A 204 -7.79 6.09 3.38
CA PRO A 204 -8.81 5.14 2.92
C PRO A 204 -8.27 3.82 2.38
N TRP A 205 -7.10 3.80 1.75
CA TRP A 205 -6.54 2.58 1.16
C TRP A 205 -6.20 1.50 2.20
N VAL A 206 -5.99 1.86 3.48
CA VAL A 206 -5.63 0.89 4.53
C VAL A 206 -6.73 -0.15 4.80
N ILE A 207 -8.00 0.15 4.46
CA ILE A 207 -9.08 -0.82 4.65
C ILE A 207 -8.95 -2.07 3.77
N LEU A 208 -8.08 -2.03 2.73
CA LEU A 208 -7.80 -3.13 1.82
C LEU A 208 -6.50 -3.87 2.16
N THR A 209 -5.86 -3.55 3.29
CA THR A 209 -4.61 -4.22 3.73
C THR A 209 -4.91 -5.47 4.55
N ASP A 210 -3.93 -6.37 4.61
CA ASP A 210 -4.00 -7.59 5.41
C ASP A 210 -4.04 -7.30 6.93
N GLY A 211 -4.45 -8.28 7.69
CA GLY A 211 -4.52 -8.23 9.15
C GLY A 211 -5.65 -7.33 9.67
N ARG A 212 -5.86 -7.31 10.96
CA ARG A 212 -6.77 -6.36 11.62
C ARG A 212 -6.07 -5.01 11.82
N GLY A 213 -6.85 -3.94 11.89
CA GLY A 213 -6.34 -2.63 12.24
C GLY A 213 -5.64 -2.63 13.60
N VAL A 214 -4.57 -1.84 13.75
CA VAL A 214 -3.81 -1.72 14.99
C VAL A 214 -4.32 -0.60 15.91
N ASN A 215 -5.05 0.36 15.35
CA ASN A 215 -5.72 1.47 16.04
C ASN A 215 -6.73 2.14 15.09
N MET A 216 -7.46 3.18 15.52
CA MET A 216 -8.42 3.91 14.69
C MET A 216 -7.77 4.60 13.47
N GLY A 217 -6.54 5.08 13.58
CA GLY A 217 -5.81 5.69 12.45
C GLY A 217 -5.45 4.68 11.34
N ASP A 218 -5.54 3.38 11.63
CA ASP A 218 -5.39 2.29 10.67
C ASP A 218 -6.75 1.83 10.14
N GLY A 219 -7.55 2.79 9.68
CA GLY A 219 -8.87 2.62 9.10
C GLY A 219 -9.28 3.84 8.28
N TRP A 220 -10.43 3.78 7.67
CA TRP A 220 -11.11 4.88 7.01
C TRP A 220 -12.20 5.40 7.94
N GLU A 221 -12.15 6.70 8.28
CA GLU A 221 -13.13 7.34 9.15
C GLU A 221 -13.61 8.64 8.52
N THR A 222 -14.93 8.81 8.46
CA THR A 222 -15.59 10.01 7.94
C THR A 222 -15.96 10.97 9.05
N ARG A 223 -16.19 12.23 8.71
CA ARG A 223 -16.75 13.23 9.64
C ARG A 223 -18.17 12.85 10.00
N ARG A 224 -18.58 13.25 11.21
CA ARG A 224 -19.99 13.13 11.61
C ARG A 224 -20.89 13.93 10.67
N ARG A 225 -21.77 13.23 9.95
CA ARG A 225 -22.76 13.85 9.08
C ARG A 225 -23.80 14.65 9.90
N ARG A 226 -24.12 15.83 9.39
CA ARG A 226 -25.19 16.68 9.94
C ARG A 226 -26.37 16.80 8.97
N GLU A 227 -26.21 16.29 7.78
CA GLU A 227 -27.20 16.32 6.69
C GLU A 227 -27.68 14.91 6.35
N PRO A 228 -28.91 14.75 5.80
CA PRO A 228 -29.40 13.47 5.36
C PRO A 228 -28.46 12.82 4.31
N GLY A 229 -28.42 11.50 4.31
CA GLY A 229 -27.58 10.70 3.40
C GLY A 229 -26.67 9.73 4.13
N ASN A 230 -25.70 9.24 3.43
CA ASN A 230 -24.70 8.28 3.93
C ASN A 230 -23.32 8.59 3.35
N ASP A 231 -22.29 8.03 3.98
CA ASP A 231 -20.96 8.06 3.42
C ASP A 231 -20.67 6.78 2.64
N TRP A 232 -19.72 6.87 1.71
CA TRP A 232 -19.43 5.76 0.81
C TRP A 232 -17.97 5.79 0.33
N ILE A 233 -17.48 4.59 -0.03
CA ILE A 233 -16.17 4.41 -0.64
C ILE A 233 -16.28 3.41 -1.81
N LEU A 234 -15.57 3.70 -2.91
CA LEU A 234 -15.51 2.87 -4.11
C LEU A 234 -14.23 2.06 -4.12
N VAL A 235 -14.36 0.78 -4.40
CA VAL A 235 -13.26 -0.16 -4.51
C VAL A 235 -13.27 -0.79 -5.90
N ARG A 236 -12.13 -0.74 -6.59
CA ARG A 236 -11.87 -1.63 -7.74
C ARG A 236 -11.21 -2.89 -7.23
N LEU A 237 -11.69 -4.01 -7.71
CA LEU A 237 -11.07 -5.32 -7.46
C LEU A 237 -9.86 -5.54 -8.36
N GLY A 238 -8.93 -6.36 -7.93
CA GLY A 238 -7.75 -6.74 -8.71
C GLY A 238 -8.06 -7.63 -9.91
N ALA A 239 -9.19 -8.32 -9.89
CA ALA A 239 -9.76 -9.04 -11.02
C ALA A 239 -11.30 -9.02 -10.94
N PRO A 240 -12.01 -9.09 -12.07
CA PRO A 240 -13.43 -9.40 -12.07
C PRO A 240 -13.69 -10.76 -11.42
N GLY A 241 -14.79 -10.89 -10.67
CA GLY A 241 -15.13 -12.17 -10.08
C GLY A 241 -16.54 -12.23 -9.50
N VAL A 242 -17.00 -13.44 -9.22
CA VAL A 242 -18.24 -13.69 -8.48
C VAL A 242 -17.91 -13.67 -6.99
N ILE A 243 -18.59 -12.82 -6.24
CA ILE A 243 -18.32 -12.59 -4.82
C ILE A 243 -19.03 -13.67 -4.01
N GLU A 244 -18.29 -14.30 -3.09
CA GLU A 244 -18.77 -15.36 -2.22
C GLU A 244 -18.80 -14.95 -0.74
N LYS A 245 -18.01 -13.91 -0.37
CA LYS A 245 -17.94 -13.45 1.02
C LYS A 245 -17.47 -11.99 1.09
N ILE A 246 -18.04 -11.27 2.04
CA ILE A 246 -17.62 -9.91 2.41
C ILE A 246 -17.30 -9.88 3.91
N GLU A 247 -16.19 -9.18 4.26
CA GLU A 247 -15.87 -8.82 5.64
C GLU A 247 -15.90 -7.30 5.78
N VAL A 248 -16.60 -6.81 6.81
CA VAL A 248 -16.57 -5.42 7.27
C VAL A 248 -16.10 -5.42 8.72
N ASP A 249 -14.91 -4.90 9.00
CA ASP A 249 -14.35 -4.84 10.35
C ASP A 249 -14.41 -3.41 10.89
N THR A 250 -15.03 -3.23 12.05
CA THR A 250 -15.12 -1.98 12.79
C THR A 250 -14.11 -1.92 13.96
N ALA A 251 -13.02 -2.71 13.89
CA ALA A 251 -12.01 -2.77 14.96
C ALA A 251 -11.57 -1.37 15.39
N HIS A 252 -11.49 -1.14 16.70
CA HIS A 252 -11.15 0.12 17.37
C HIS A 252 -12.21 1.21 17.30
N PHE A 253 -13.22 1.14 16.42
CA PHE A 253 -14.31 2.12 16.35
C PHE A 253 -15.41 1.75 17.35
N LYS A 254 -15.33 2.31 18.56
CA LYS A 254 -16.23 1.97 19.68
C LYS A 254 -17.41 2.92 19.84
N GLY A 255 -17.23 4.20 19.52
CA GLY A 255 -18.29 5.22 19.60
C GLY A 255 -18.64 5.87 18.27
N ASN A 256 -17.84 5.62 17.26
CA ASN A 256 -17.86 6.23 15.93
C ASN A 256 -17.90 5.18 14.80
N TYR A 257 -18.42 3.99 15.09
CA TYR A 257 -18.69 2.96 14.06
C TYR A 257 -20.03 3.26 13.34
N PRO A 258 -20.19 2.85 12.08
CA PRO A 258 -21.44 3.01 11.36
C PRO A 258 -22.56 2.14 11.96
N ASP A 259 -23.78 2.64 11.98
CA ASP A 259 -24.96 1.87 12.44
C ASP A 259 -25.18 0.62 11.57
N ARG A 260 -24.98 0.75 10.25
CA ARG A 260 -25.12 -0.32 9.26
C ARG A 260 -24.28 -0.04 8.02
N CYS A 261 -24.10 -1.07 7.19
CA CYS A 261 -23.52 -0.94 5.86
C CYS A 261 -24.42 -1.60 4.81
N SER A 262 -24.21 -1.24 3.54
CA SER A 262 -24.67 -2.00 2.37
C SER A 262 -23.57 -1.98 1.30
N VAL A 263 -23.64 -2.90 0.33
CA VAL A 263 -22.68 -2.95 -0.77
C VAL A 263 -23.42 -3.04 -2.09
N GLN A 264 -23.11 -2.11 -2.99
CA GLN A 264 -23.52 -2.15 -4.39
C GLN A 264 -22.33 -2.59 -5.23
N ALA A 265 -22.56 -3.31 -6.33
CA ALA A 265 -21.50 -3.81 -7.19
C ALA A 265 -21.88 -3.84 -8.65
N ALA A 266 -20.89 -3.69 -9.54
CA ALA A 266 -21.07 -3.78 -10.98
C ALA A 266 -19.81 -4.29 -11.68
N LEU A 267 -20.00 -4.85 -12.89
CA LEU A 267 -18.93 -5.05 -13.86
C LEU A 267 -18.85 -3.81 -14.75
N VAL A 268 -17.75 -3.07 -14.63
CA VAL A 268 -17.57 -1.79 -15.31
C VAL A 268 -16.32 -1.84 -16.19
N GLU A 269 -16.48 -1.53 -17.47
CA GLU A 269 -15.41 -1.46 -18.45
C GLU A 269 -15.22 -0.03 -18.96
N GLY A 270 -13.98 0.38 -19.21
CA GLY A 270 -13.62 1.61 -19.92
C GLY A 270 -13.89 2.93 -19.19
N LEU A 271 -14.34 2.90 -17.94
CA LEU A 271 -14.55 4.11 -17.14
C LEU A 271 -13.34 4.41 -16.26
N ASP A 272 -12.96 5.68 -16.17
CA ASP A 272 -12.04 6.19 -15.16
C ASP A 272 -12.71 6.29 -13.78
N ASP A 273 -11.92 6.56 -12.76
CA ASP A 273 -12.41 6.60 -11.37
C ASP A 273 -13.34 7.79 -11.10
N ALA A 274 -13.18 8.90 -11.81
CA ALA A 274 -14.04 10.06 -11.67
C ALA A 274 -15.45 9.77 -12.22
N ALA A 275 -15.54 9.08 -13.36
CA ALA A 275 -16.81 8.68 -13.96
C ALA A 275 -17.56 7.62 -13.13
N LEU A 276 -16.83 6.75 -12.42
CA LEU A 276 -17.44 5.76 -11.53
C LEU A 276 -18.29 6.39 -10.43
N SER A 277 -17.81 7.45 -9.82
CA SER A 277 -18.51 8.13 -8.71
C SER A 277 -19.91 8.61 -9.08
N GLY A 278 -20.12 8.99 -10.34
CA GLY A 278 -21.42 9.44 -10.85
C GLY A 278 -22.46 8.33 -11.05
N GLN A 279 -22.04 7.09 -11.20
CA GLN A 279 -22.91 5.95 -11.53
C GLN A 279 -23.08 4.94 -10.39
N ALA A 280 -22.14 4.91 -9.47
CA ALA A 280 -22.07 3.86 -8.47
C ALA A 280 -23.27 3.82 -7.51
N GLY A 281 -24.04 4.89 -7.41
CA GLY A 281 -25.27 4.95 -6.61
C GLY A 281 -26.42 4.12 -7.18
N ASP A 282 -26.41 3.87 -8.49
CA ASP A 282 -27.45 3.17 -9.22
C ASP A 282 -27.10 1.68 -9.48
N TRP A 283 -25.94 1.20 -9.01
CA TRP A 283 -25.57 -0.20 -9.15
C TRP A 283 -26.47 -1.12 -8.32
N PRO A 284 -26.68 -2.36 -8.76
CA PRO A 284 -27.45 -3.33 -7.99
C PRO A 284 -26.83 -3.58 -6.61
N GLU A 285 -27.67 -3.85 -5.63
CA GLU A 285 -27.22 -4.29 -4.30
C GLU A 285 -26.65 -5.69 -4.39
N LEU A 286 -25.46 -5.88 -3.84
CA LEU A 286 -24.82 -7.15 -3.56
C LEU A 286 -25.05 -7.57 -2.10
N LEU A 287 -25.04 -6.58 -1.17
CA LEU A 287 -25.36 -6.76 0.23
C LEU A 287 -26.37 -5.71 0.65
N SER A 288 -27.57 -6.13 1.03
CA SER A 288 -28.62 -5.27 1.57
C SER A 288 -28.23 -4.64 2.91
N PRO A 289 -28.85 -3.51 3.33
CA PRO A 289 -28.48 -2.81 4.55
C PRO A 289 -28.45 -3.71 5.79
N SER A 290 -27.25 -3.96 6.29
CA SER A 290 -26.95 -4.90 7.38
C SER A 290 -26.37 -4.17 8.58
N LYS A 291 -26.82 -4.54 9.79
CA LYS A 291 -26.42 -3.92 11.05
C LYS A 291 -24.96 -4.21 11.36
N LEU A 292 -24.25 -3.20 11.87
CA LEU A 292 -22.90 -3.35 12.38
C LEU A 292 -22.87 -3.17 13.90
N GLU A 293 -21.83 -3.70 14.51
CA GLU A 293 -21.53 -3.57 15.94
C GLU A 293 -20.18 -2.85 16.11
N MET A 294 -19.94 -2.30 17.30
CA MET A 294 -18.68 -1.65 17.62
C MET A 294 -17.55 -2.67 17.77
N ASP A 295 -16.35 -2.32 17.32
CA ASP A 295 -15.11 -3.07 17.54
C ASP A 295 -15.24 -4.57 17.17
N ALA A 296 -15.90 -4.88 16.05
CA ALA A 296 -16.29 -6.22 15.65
C ALA A 296 -16.04 -6.52 14.18
N GLN A 297 -15.78 -7.79 13.86
CA GLN A 297 -15.73 -8.30 12.50
C GLN A 297 -17.11 -8.82 12.10
N HIS A 298 -17.59 -8.40 10.93
CA HIS A 298 -18.89 -8.83 10.37
C HIS A 298 -18.61 -9.58 9.10
N PHE A 299 -19.07 -10.81 9.03
CA PHE A 299 -18.91 -11.69 7.87
C PHE A 299 -20.27 -11.91 7.22
N PHE A 300 -20.31 -11.67 5.92
CA PHE A 300 -21.49 -11.90 5.08
C PHE A 300 -21.09 -12.95 4.05
N GLU A 301 -21.61 -14.16 4.25
CA GLU A 301 -21.35 -15.31 3.37
C GLU A 301 -22.32 -15.30 2.18
N ALA A 302 -22.13 -16.20 1.22
CA ALA A 302 -22.87 -16.22 -0.04
C ALA A 302 -24.40 -16.23 0.10
N ASP A 303 -24.94 -16.77 1.19
CA ASP A 303 -26.38 -16.80 1.48
C ASP A 303 -26.95 -15.43 1.93
N ALA A 304 -26.07 -14.50 2.33
CA ALA A 304 -26.42 -13.13 2.66
C ALA A 304 -26.23 -12.17 1.47
N LEU A 305 -25.71 -12.63 0.34
CA LEU A 305 -25.37 -11.82 -0.82
C LEU A 305 -26.39 -12.08 -1.96
N ASP A 306 -26.77 -11.00 -2.64
CA ASP A 306 -27.60 -11.10 -3.83
C ASP A 306 -26.75 -11.52 -5.05
N ASP A 307 -27.31 -12.28 -5.97
CA ASP A 307 -26.64 -12.67 -7.21
C ASP A 307 -26.62 -11.51 -8.21
N VAL A 308 -25.50 -10.85 -8.33
CA VAL A 308 -25.25 -9.78 -9.30
C VAL A 308 -24.31 -10.22 -10.41
N GLY A 309 -23.94 -11.49 -10.46
CA GLY A 309 -22.96 -12.03 -11.40
C GLY A 309 -21.53 -11.60 -11.06
N ALA A 310 -20.65 -11.62 -12.07
CA ALA A 310 -19.28 -11.17 -11.90
C ALA A 310 -19.19 -9.65 -11.85
N VAL A 311 -18.38 -9.13 -10.93
CA VAL A 311 -18.19 -7.71 -10.71
C VAL A 311 -16.70 -7.36 -10.60
N ASN A 312 -16.34 -6.11 -10.87
CA ASN A 312 -14.98 -5.60 -10.67
C ASN A 312 -14.94 -4.27 -9.90
N CYS A 313 -16.11 -3.72 -9.59
CA CYS A 313 -16.22 -2.48 -8.80
C CYS A 313 -17.30 -2.66 -7.73
N LEU A 314 -17.00 -2.18 -6.52
CA LEU A 314 -17.94 -2.17 -5.41
C LEU A 314 -18.05 -0.76 -4.82
N ARG A 315 -19.22 -0.47 -4.28
CA ARG A 315 -19.49 0.68 -3.44
C ARG A 315 -19.91 0.20 -2.06
N LEU A 316 -19.05 0.38 -1.07
CA LEU A 316 -19.43 0.23 0.33
C LEU A 316 -20.12 1.51 0.78
N ASN A 317 -21.36 1.40 1.21
CA ASN A 317 -22.10 2.45 1.88
C ASN A 317 -22.07 2.23 3.39
N ILE A 318 -21.86 3.28 4.16
CA ILE A 318 -21.95 3.27 5.63
C ILE A 318 -23.01 4.29 6.07
N PHE A 319 -23.79 3.95 7.09
CA PHE A 319 -24.93 4.75 7.50
C PHE A 319 -24.88 5.14 8.99
N PRO A 320 -25.03 6.46 9.33
CA PRO A 320 -24.95 7.58 8.39
C PRO A 320 -23.50 7.93 8.01
N ASP A 321 -22.56 7.69 8.95
CA ASP A 321 -21.13 7.99 8.92
C ASP A 321 -20.40 7.03 9.87
N GLY A 322 -19.08 7.13 9.96
CA GLY A 322 -18.28 6.42 10.96
C GLY A 322 -16.97 5.88 10.43
N GLY A 323 -16.41 4.90 11.15
CA GLY A 323 -15.14 4.30 10.85
C GLY A 323 -15.23 2.82 10.51
N VAL A 324 -14.46 2.42 9.49
CA VAL A 324 -14.25 1.04 9.05
C VAL A 324 -12.76 0.74 9.04
N SER A 325 -12.37 -0.30 9.75
CA SER A 325 -10.97 -0.72 9.86
C SER A 325 -10.54 -1.54 8.63
N ARG A 326 -11.38 -2.50 8.20
CA ARG A 326 -11.13 -3.32 7.01
C ARG A 326 -12.40 -3.57 6.22
N PHE A 327 -12.23 -3.62 4.91
CA PHE A 327 -13.24 -4.05 3.96
C PHE A 327 -12.64 -5.06 3.00
N ARG A 328 -13.03 -6.32 3.13
CA ARG A 328 -12.47 -7.41 2.35
C ARG A 328 -13.54 -8.13 1.56
N VAL A 329 -13.22 -8.43 0.32
CA VAL A 329 -14.13 -9.05 -0.64
C VAL A 329 -13.48 -10.28 -1.22
N PHE A 330 -14.09 -11.43 -0.96
CA PHE A 330 -13.58 -12.73 -1.39
C PHE A 330 -14.48 -13.30 -2.46
N GLY A 331 -13.88 -13.90 -3.46
CA GLY A 331 -14.63 -14.50 -4.56
C GLY A 331 -13.75 -15.28 -5.53
N LYS A 332 -14.37 -15.78 -6.60
CA LYS A 332 -13.69 -16.50 -7.67
C LYS A 332 -13.35 -15.57 -8.80
N PRO A 333 -12.04 -15.31 -9.06
CA PRO A 333 -11.64 -14.45 -10.16
C PRO A 333 -12.07 -15.07 -11.49
N GLN A 334 -12.60 -14.26 -12.39
CA GLN A 334 -12.75 -14.62 -13.81
C GLN A 334 -11.38 -14.55 -14.47
N ARG A 335 -10.97 -15.65 -15.08
CA ARG A 335 -9.70 -15.82 -15.80
C ARG A 335 -9.88 -15.59 -17.29
#